data_992a8ce94ae98204ae2b701aa0cfe455
#
_entry.id   992a8ce94ae98204ae2b701aa0cfe455
#
_cell.length_a   1.000
_cell.length_b   1.000
_cell.length_c   1.000
_cell.angle_alpha   90.00
_cell.angle_beta   90.00
_cell.angle_gamma   90.00
#
_symmetry.space_group_name_H-M   'P 1'
#
loop_
_entity.id
_entity.type
_entity.pdbx_description
1 polymer ?
#
loop_
_entity_poly.entity_id
_entity_poly.type
_entity_poly.pdbx_seq_one_letter_code
_entity_poly.pdbx_strand_id
1 'polypeptide(L)'
;MIDSQTSFWTPARVAVVIGVVLLVVALAYLVSLPQNQFQPADLLQPRYAADADLGYWMVYEYDPEVDVYHLLVVMQHDNGTFEWLEGDGIWLPRRAVEGTFDVIGSFDRRKANL
;
A
#
# COMPACT_ATOMS: atom_id res chain seq x y z
N MET A 1 1.80 15.27 -54.54
CA MET A 1 1.13 14.14 -54.20
C MET A 1 1.76 13.43 -53.06
N ILE A 2 2.89 12.88 -53.25
CA ILE A 2 3.66 12.28 -52.18
C ILE A 2 3.98 13.30 -51.11
N ASP A 3 4.21 14.52 -51.51
CA ASP A 3 4.58 15.60 -50.59
C ASP A 3 3.47 15.93 -49.60
N SER A 4 2.22 15.81 -49.95
CA SER A 4 1.13 16.10 -49.03
C SER A 4 1.02 15.00 -47.98
N GLN A 5 1.37 13.79 -48.27
CA GLN A 5 1.41 12.70 -47.31
C GLN A 5 2.61 12.80 -46.36
N THR A 6 3.76 13.18 -46.90
CA THR A 6 4.93 13.37 -46.09
C THR A 6 4.81 14.57 -45.18
N SER A 7 4.08 15.60 -45.56
CA SER A 7 3.90 16.78 -44.72
C SER A 7 3.01 16.53 -43.53
N PHE A 8 2.13 15.53 -43.56
CA PHE A 8 1.28 15.18 -42.43
C PHE A 8 2.14 14.64 -41.25
N TRP A 9 3.11 13.82 -41.56
CA TRP A 9 3.99 13.21 -40.55
C TRP A 9 5.32 13.93 -40.47
N THR A 10 5.28 15.19 -40.02
CA THR A 10 6.52 15.92 -39.76
C THR A 10 7.20 15.35 -38.50
N PRO A 11 8.53 15.54 -38.35
CA PRO A 11 9.24 15.11 -37.13
C PRO A 11 8.62 15.69 -35.87
N ALA A 12 8.11 16.92 -35.91
CA ALA A 12 7.45 17.53 -34.76
C ALA A 12 6.19 16.78 -34.36
N ARG A 13 5.36 16.40 -35.34
CA ARG A 13 4.12 15.64 -35.06
C ARG A 13 4.41 14.25 -34.54
N VAL A 14 5.41 13.58 -35.10
CA VAL A 14 5.84 12.27 -34.62
C VAL A 14 6.32 12.37 -33.18
N ALA A 15 7.12 13.37 -32.85
CA ALA A 15 7.59 13.59 -31.48
C ALA A 15 6.45 13.82 -30.50
N VAL A 16 5.42 14.59 -30.88
CA VAL A 16 4.25 14.84 -30.05
C VAL A 16 3.48 13.54 -29.80
N VAL A 17 3.26 12.73 -30.82
CA VAL A 17 2.53 11.46 -30.69
C VAL A 17 3.28 10.52 -29.77
N ILE A 18 4.60 10.38 -29.95
CA ILE A 18 5.43 9.53 -29.07
C ILE A 18 5.37 10.05 -27.64
N GLY A 19 5.45 11.36 -27.43
CA GLY A 19 5.38 11.95 -26.11
C GLY A 19 4.06 11.64 -25.40
N VAL A 20 2.93 11.76 -26.13
CA VAL A 20 1.62 11.44 -25.58
C VAL A 20 1.50 9.96 -25.24
N VAL A 21 1.97 9.07 -26.09
CA VAL A 21 1.94 7.62 -25.83
C VAL A 21 2.77 7.27 -24.60
N LEU A 22 3.96 7.84 -24.45
CA LEU A 22 4.80 7.60 -23.29
C LEU A 22 4.14 8.11 -22.01
N LEU A 23 3.48 9.26 -22.06
CA LEU A 23 2.75 9.81 -20.93
C LEU A 23 1.60 8.89 -20.50
N VAL A 24 0.82 8.40 -21.46
CA VAL A 24 -0.30 7.50 -21.17
C VAL A 24 0.21 6.20 -20.56
N VAL A 25 1.28 5.62 -21.08
CA VAL A 25 1.89 4.40 -20.55
C VAL A 25 2.39 4.63 -19.13
N ALA A 26 3.05 5.76 -18.87
CA ALA A 26 3.55 6.09 -17.54
C ALA A 26 2.40 6.25 -16.54
N LEU A 27 1.32 6.92 -16.92
CA LEU A 27 0.14 7.08 -16.06
C LEU A 27 -0.53 5.73 -15.79
N ALA A 28 -0.66 4.88 -16.81
CA ALA A 28 -1.22 3.54 -16.64
C ALA A 28 -0.37 2.70 -15.69
N TYR A 29 0.95 2.80 -15.79
CA TYR A 29 1.86 2.11 -14.89
C TYR A 29 1.69 2.57 -13.44
N LEU A 30 1.62 3.89 -13.21
CA LEU A 30 1.43 4.44 -11.87
C LEU A 30 0.11 3.99 -11.25
N VAL A 31 -0.97 3.94 -12.05
CA VAL A 31 -2.28 3.49 -11.58
C VAL A 31 -2.27 1.99 -11.27
N SER A 32 -1.47 1.20 -11.99
CA SER A 32 -1.40 -0.24 -11.80
C SER A 32 -0.52 -0.66 -10.62
N LEU A 33 0.27 0.26 -10.05
CA LEU A 33 1.09 -0.06 -8.88
C LEU A 33 0.22 -0.45 -7.70
N PRO A 34 0.67 -1.42 -6.89
CA PRO A 34 -0.05 -1.79 -5.68
C PRO A 34 -0.22 -0.57 -4.77
N GLN A 35 -1.44 -0.39 -4.26
CA GLN A 35 -1.76 0.73 -3.36
C GLN A 35 -2.20 0.14 -2.03
N ASN A 36 -1.40 0.39 -1.00
CA ASN A 36 -1.72 -0.03 0.34
C ASN A 36 -2.66 0.97 1.01
N GLN A 37 -3.66 0.46 1.73
CA GLN A 37 -4.61 1.27 2.49
C GLN A 37 -4.10 1.57 3.90
N PHE A 38 -3.27 0.69 4.43
CA PHE A 38 -2.77 0.80 5.80
C PHE A 38 -1.38 1.41 5.80
N GLN A 39 -1.10 2.21 6.83
CA GLN A 39 0.16 2.93 6.99
C GLN A 39 0.96 2.30 8.14
N PRO A 40 2.30 2.46 8.14
CA PRO A 40 3.11 2.03 9.28
C PRO A 40 2.59 2.62 10.59
N ALA A 41 2.62 1.81 11.63
CA ALA A 41 2.11 2.09 12.98
C ALA A 41 0.58 2.07 13.11
N ASP A 42 -0.16 1.68 12.07
CA ASP A 42 -1.60 1.47 12.19
C ASP A 42 -1.90 0.27 13.08
N LEU A 43 -2.87 0.45 13.98
CA LEU A 43 -3.36 -0.61 14.86
C LEU A 43 -4.54 -1.29 14.19
N LEU A 44 -4.44 -2.60 14.04
CA LEU A 44 -5.42 -3.41 13.32
C LEU A 44 -6.21 -4.30 14.28
N GLN A 45 -7.49 -4.43 14.00
CA GLN A 45 -8.40 -5.34 14.68
C GLN A 45 -9.11 -6.20 13.64
N PRO A 46 -9.37 -7.48 13.93
CA PRO A 46 -10.17 -8.30 13.02
C PRO A 46 -11.53 -7.68 12.75
N ARG A 47 -11.91 -7.63 11.47
CA ARG A 47 -13.17 -7.01 11.05
C ARG A 47 -14.37 -7.86 11.44
N TYR A 48 -14.22 -9.18 11.36
CA TYR A 48 -15.32 -10.13 11.57
C TYR A 48 -15.14 -10.87 12.88
N ALA A 49 -16.27 -11.13 13.56
CA ALA A 49 -16.27 -11.86 14.83
C ALA A 49 -15.67 -13.25 14.71
N ALA A 50 -15.81 -13.89 13.55
CA ALA A 50 -15.22 -15.20 13.30
C ALA A 50 -13.70 -15.20 13.35
N ASP A 51 -13.08 -14.03 13.11
CA ASP A 51 -11.64 -13.86 13.10
C ASP A 51 -11.10 -13.28 14.41
N ALA A 52 -11.92 -13.16 15.44
CA ALA A 52 -11.55 -12.51 16.69
C ALA A 52 -10.30 -13.13 17.36
N ASP A 53 -10.08 -14.43 17.13
CA ASP A 53 -8.93 -15.14 17.70
C ASP A 53 -7.60 -14.68 17.11
N LEU A 54 -7.61 -13.97 15.99
CA LEU A 54 -6.38 -13.44 15.39
C LEU A 54 -5.77 -12.33 16.23
N GLY A 55 -6.57 -11.65 17.06
CA GLY A 55 -6.10 -10.60 17.96
C GLY A 55 -5.72 -9.31 17.25
N TYR A 56 -4.98 -8.47 17.96
CA TYR A 56 -4.56 -7.16 17.45
C TYR A 56 -3.18 -7.25 16.81
N TRP A 57 -2.99 -6.45 15.77
CA TRP A 57 -1.72 -6.39 15.03
C TRP A 57 -1.38 -4.95 14.73
N MET A 58 -0.10 -4.67 14.53
CA MET A 58 0.39 -3.36 14.09
C MET A 58 1.08 -3.51 12.75
N VAL A 59 0.81 -2.59 11.84
CA VAL A 59 1.54 -2.53 10.57
C VAL A 59 2.94 -1.99 10.85
N TYR A 60 3.96 -2.82 10.63
CA TYR A 60 5.35 -2.41 10.76
C TYR A 60 5.84 -1.78 9.46
N GLU A 61 5.62 -2.47 8.35
CA GLU A 61 5.98 -1.95 7.04
C GLU A 61 5.15 -2.61 5.95
N TYR A 62 5.16 -2.00 4.79
CA TYR A 62 4.56 -2.54 3.58
C TYR A 62 5.63 -2.64 2.51
N ASP A 63 5.74 -3.81 1.85
CA ASP A 63 6.67 -4.02 0.75
C ASP A 63 5.89 -3.97 -0.57
N PRO A 64 6.05 -2.90 -1.37
CA PRO A 64 5.34 -2.76 -2.63
C PRO A 64 5.81 -3.72 -3.72
N GLU A 65 7.03 -4.24 -3.62
CA GLU A 65 7.55 -5.14 -4.65
C GLU A 65 6.80 -6.47 -4.67
N VAL A 66 6.43 -6.95 -3.50
CA VAL A 66 5.74 -8.25 -3.36
C VAL A 66 4.32 -8.08 -2.83
N ASP A 67 3.88 -6.84 -2.60
CA ASP A 67 2.52 -6.49 -2.17
C ASP A 67 2.13 -7.20 -0.87
N VAL A 68 3.01 -7.13 0.13
CA VAL A 68 2.78 -7.75 1.44
C VAL A 68 2.97 -6.74 2.55
N TYR A 69 2.25 -6.96 3.67
CA TYR A 69 2.45 -6.24 4.92
C TYR A 69 3.27 -7.08 5.89
N HIS A 70 4.15 -6.42 6.62
CA HIS A 70 4.80 -6.99 7.79
C HIS A 70 4.04 -6.51 9.03
N LEU A 71 3.48 -7.45 9.77
CA LEU A 71 2.66 -7.17 10.95
C LEU A 71 3.35 -7.67 12.21
N LEU A 72 3.26 -6.87 13.26
CA LEU A 72 3.75 -7.26 14.59
C LEU A 72 2.56 -7.51 15.52
N VAL A 73 2.73 -8.48 16.42
CA VAL A 73 1.70 -8.79 17.41
C VAL A 73 1.53 -7.62 18.37
N VAL A 74 0.28 -7.32 18.70
CA VAL A 74 -0.07 -6.29 19.67
C VAL A 74 -0.79 -6.94 20.85
N MET A 75 -0.39 -6.57 22.05
CA MET A 75 -1.03 -7.01 23.27
C MET A 75 -1.84 -5.86 23.85
N GLN A 76 -3.08 -6.14 24.26
CA GLN A 76 -3.91 -5.19 24.99
C GLN A 76 -3.75 -5.46 26.50
N HIS A 77 -3.40 -4.42 27.24
CA HIS A 77 -3.31 -4.49 28.70
C HIS A 77 -4.69 -4.31 29.33
N ASP A 78 -4.77 -4.70 30.61
CA ASP A 78 -6.04 -4.63 31.36
C ASP A 78 -6.61 -3.22 31.45
N ASN A 79 -5.76 -2.19 31.38
CA ASN A 79 -6.20 -0.79 31.40
C ASN A 79 -6.64 -0.28 30.02
N GLY A 80 -6.71 -1.14 29.01
CA GLY A 80 -7.12 -0.79 27.67
C GLY A 80 -6.03 -0.24 26.75
N THR A 81 -4.81 -0.09 27.25
CA THR A 81 -3.70 0.36 26.43
C THR A 81 -3.14 -0.78 25.56
N PHE A 82 -2.48 -0.43 24.48
CA PHE A 82 -1.90 -1.38 23.55
C PHE A 82 -0.39 -1.25 23.52
N GLU A 83 0.29 -2.39 23.37
CA GLU A 83 1.73 -2.47 23.24
C GLU A 83 2.07 -3.45 22.13
N TRP A 84 2.92 -3.03 21.17
CA TRP A 84 3.39 -3.98 20.16
C TRP A 84 4.60 -4.74 20.71
N LEU A 85 4.69 -6.01 20.33
CA LEU A 85 5.77 -6.89 20.74
C LEU A 85 6.83 -6.90 19.67
N GLU A 86 8.06 -6.59 20.04
CA GLU A 86 9.18 -6.72 19.12
C GLU A 86 9.43 -8.19 18.85
N GLY A 87 9.67 -8.50 17.58
CA GLY A 87 9.89 -9.86 17.17
C GLY A 87 9.79 -9.98 15.66
N ASP A 88 9.78 -11.22 15.20
CA ASP A 88 9.81 -11.46 13.76
C ASP A 88 8.50 -11.12 13.06
N GLY A 89 7.39 -11.09 13.79
CA GLY A 89 6.09 -10.79 13.19
C GLY A 89 5.70 -11.78 12.09
N ILE A 90 4.78 -11.36 11.25
CA ILE A 90 4.36 -12.16 10.10
C ILE A 90 4.29 -11.28 8.86
N TRP A 91 4.46 -11.92 7.70
CA TRP A 91 4.31 -11.30 6.39
C TRP A 91 3.07 -11.86 5.73
N LEU A 92 2.10 -11.01 5.41
CA LEU A 92 0.85 -11.40 4.80
C LEU A 92 0.55 -10.57 3.57
N PRO A 93 -0.10 -11.17 2.55
CA PRO A 93 -0.50 -10.44 1.36
C PRO A 93 -1.41 -9.26 1.71
N ARG A 94 -1.20 -8.13 1.04
CA ARG A 94 -2.00 -6.92 1.26
C ARG A 94 -3.50 -7.20 1.21
N ARG A 95 -3.96 -7.94 0.22
CA ARG A 95 -5.39 -8.23 0.05
C ARG A 95 -5.97 -9.01 1.23
N ALA A 96 -5.20 -9.94 1.77
CA ALA A 96 -5.62 -10.71 2.93
C ALA A 96 -5.74 -9.82 4.15
N VAL A 97 -4.77 -8.96 4.38
CA VAL A 97 -4.75 -8.05 5.53
C VAL A 97 -5.89 -7.03 5.44
N GLU A 98 -6.03 -6.37 4.28
CA GLU A 98 -7.07 -5.36 4.10
C GLU A 98 -8.48 -5.96 4.09
N GLY A 99 -8.62 -7.23 3.73
CA GLY A 99 -9.90 -7.93 3.79
C GLY A 99 -10.27 -8.50 5.15
N THR A 100 -9.29 -8.66 6.05
CA THR A 100 -9.50 -9.30 7.35
C THR A 100 -9.54 -8.30 8.50
N PHE A 101 -8.82 -7.17 8.39
CA PHE A 101 -8.62 -6.23 9.48
C PHE A 101 -9.16 -4.86 9.14
N ASP A 102 -9.52 -4.11 10.20
CA ASP A 102 -9.81 -2.69 10.16
C ASP A 102 -8.79 -1.93 10.98
N VAL A 103 -8.51 -0.70 10.57
CA VAL A 103 -7.68 0.22 11.35
C VAL A 103 -8.53 0.83 12.45
N ILE A 104 -8.13 0.67 13.70
CA ILE A 104 -8.85 1.23 14.85
C ILE A 104 -8.06 2.33 15.57
N GLY A 105 -6.84 2.58 15.12
CA GLY A 105 -6.00 3.61 15.69
C GLY A 105 -4.63 3.59 15.08
N SER A 106 -3.73 4.34 15.66
CA SER A 106 -2.35 4.41 15.22
C SER A 106 -1.44 4.59 16.42
N PHE A 107 -0.31 3.88 16.41
CA PHE A 107 0.70 4.11 17.43
C PHE A 107 1.43 5.40 17.10
N ASP A 108 1.49 6.32 18.06
CA ASP A 108 2.27 7.53 17.91
C ASP A 108 3.75 7.20 18.12
N ARG A 109 4.51 7.20 17.03
CA ARG A 109 5.95 6.91 17.08
C ARG A 109 6.70 7.83 18.01
N ARG A 110 6.24 9.07 18.18
CA ARG A 110 6.86 10.00 19.12
C ARG A 110 6.66 9.54 20.56
N LYS A 111 5.45 9.06 20.89
CA LYS A 111 5.16 8.51 22.20
C LYS A 111 5.85 7.16 22.40
N ALA A 112 5.92 6.35 21.36
CA ALA A 112 6.57 5.05 21.43
C ALA A 112 8.08 5.17 21.70
N ASN A 113 8.69 6.28 21.30
CA ASN A 113 10.13 6.53 21.48
C ASN A 113 10.43 7.23 22.81
N LEU A 114 9.43 7.56 23.56
CA LEU A 114 9.59 8.13 24.89
C LEU A 114 9.63 7.03 25.93
#